data_8bf6f705cf82229f836083c52194dcb6
#
_entry.id   8bf6f705cf82229f836083c52194dcb6
#
_cell.length_a   1.000
_cell.length_b   1.000
_cell.length_c   1.000
_cell.angle_alpha   90.00
_cell.angle_beta   90.00
_cell.angle_gamma   90.00
#
_symmetry.space_group_name_H-M   'P 1'
#
loop_
_entity.id
_entity.type
_entity.pdbx_description
1 polymer ?
#
loop_
_entity_poly.entity_id
_entity_poly.type
_entity_poly.pdbx_seq_one_letter_code
_entity_poly.pdbx_strand_id
1 'polypeptide(L)'
;MEKSYSASYAAAGVDITAGYRSVELMKQYVARTMTENCIGGLGGFGGLFELDCSGMEHPVLISGTDGVGTKLRIAMLLDKHDTIGIDCVAMCVNDVICAGAKPLVFLDYIACGKNIPEKIAEIVKGVAEGCVQAGCSLVGGETAEHPGMMPEDEYDLAGFTVGVVDKAKILDNSTMQPGDVIIALPSTGVHSNGFSLVRKIFDIDNNPDVLKKTFDGMDKPLGEALLAPTRIYVKPVLAVMDEVKVKGVSHITGGGFYENIPRSLKKGCAARIAKADVRIPALFDVMQHEGGISEHDMFNTFNMGVGMVLTVAPEDADKAIAILKAHGEDAYRLGTIVEGDGVELV
;
A
#
# COMPACT_ATOMS: atom_id res chain seq x y z
N MET A 1 -20.53 14.10 -26.32
CA MET A 1 -21.68 13.21 -26.08
C MET A 1 -22.74 13.99 -25.32
N GLU A 2 -24.02 13.92 -25.73
CA GLU A 2 -25.11 14.44 -24.90
C GLU A 2 -25.12 13.66 -23.55
N LYS A 3 -25.20 14.41 -22.44
CA LYS A 3 -25.25 13.80 -21.10
C LYS A 3 -26.61 13.12 -20.94
N SER A 4 -26.59 11.83 -20.63
CA SER A 4 -27.81 11.06 -20.34
C SER A 4 -28.39 11.50 -18.99
N TYR A 5 -29.75 11.53 -18.91
CA TYR A 5 -30.49 11.77 -17.67
C TYR A 5 -31.64 10.79 -17.57
N SER A 6 -31.88 10.25 -16.39
CA SER A 6 -33.02 9.38 -16.13
C SER A 6 -33.68 9.76 -14.83
N ALA A 7 -34.88 10.33 -14.89
CA ALA A 7 -35.66 10.72 -13.70
C ALA A 7 -36.03 9.51 -12.83
N SER A 8 -36.33 8.36 -13.45
CA SER A 8 -36.63 7.12 -12.70
C SER A 8 -35.42 6.56 -11.99
N TYR A 9 -34.22 6.69 -12.58
CA TYR A 9 -32.99 6.21 -11.99
C TYR A 9 -32.55 7.13 -10.83
N ALA A 10 -32.71 8.46 -11.00
CA ALA A 10 -32.52 9.43 -9.93
C ALA A 10 -33.49 9.21 -8.76
N ALA A 11 -34.76 8.87 -9.03
CA ALA A 11 -35.74 8.53 -8.00
C ALA A 11 -35.41 7.22 -7.26
N ALA A 12 -34.59 6.34 -7.85
CA ALA A 12 -34.07 5.14 -7.22
C ALA A 12 -32.76 5.38 -6.46
N GLY A 13 -32.27 6.63 -6.36
CA GLY A 13 -31.09 7.03 -5.60
C GLY A 13 -29.79 7.05 -6.37
N VAL A 14 -29.81 6.91 -7.71
CA VAL A 14 -28.60 6.94 -8.57
C VAL A 14 -28.54 8.21 -9.40
N ASP A 15 -27.52 9.04 -9.23
CA ASP A 15 -27.33 10.28 -9.97
C ASP A 15 -26.26 10.15 -11.08
N ILE A 16 -26.72 9.85 -12.30
CA ILE A 16 -25.85 9.75 -13.47
C ILE A 16 -25.08 11.05 -13.74
N THR A 17 -25.66 12.22 -13.40
CA THR A 17 -25.02 13.52 -13.67
C THR A 17 -23.86 13.76 -12.68
N ALA A 18 -23.97 13.28 -11.44
CA ALA A 18 -22.88 13.26 -10.49
C ALA A 18 -21.71 12.39 -11.01
N GLY A 19 -22.00 11.22 -11.58
CA GLY A 19 -20.99 10.38 -12.22
C GLY A 19 -20.21 11.10 -13.33
N TYR A 20 -20.90 11.79 -14.24
CA TYR A 20 -20.21 12.59 -15.27
C TYR A 20 -19.36 13.71 -14.70
N ARG A 21 -19.82 14.36 -13.62
CA ARG A 21 -19.05 15.40 -12.95
C ARG A 21 -17.82 14.83 -12.25
N SER A 22 -17.93 13.70 -11.57
CA SER A 22 -16.79 13.00 -10.95
C SER A 22 -15.70 12.72 -12.00
N VAL A 23 -16.08 12.13 -13.14
CA VAL A 23 -15.14 11.86 -14.24
C VAL A 23 -14.46 13.13 -14.75
N GLU A 24 -15.21 14.25 -14.88
CA GLU A 24 -14.62 15.50 -15.34
C GLU A 24 -13.59 16.05 -14.35
N LEU A 25 -13.88 16.00 -13.05
CA LEU A 25 -13.00 16.51 -11.99
C LEU A 25 -11.71 15.65 -11.87
N MET A 26 -11.79 14.34 -12.07
CA MET A 26 -10.64 13.45 -11.91
C MET A 26 -9.68 13.42 -13.10
N LYS A 27 -10.12 13.83 -14.30
CA LYS A 27 -9.33 13.77 -15.56
C LYS A 27 -7.91 14.33 -15.41
N GLN A 28 -7.77 15.47 -14.75
CA GLN A 28 -6.47 16.12 -14.56
C GLN A 28 -5.49 15.28 -13.71
N TYR A 29 -6.01 14.52 -12.74
CA TYR A 29 -5.20 13.65 -11.87
C TYR A 29 -4.78 12.40 -12.64
N VAL A 30 -5.72 11.75 -13.32
CA VAL A 30 -5.47 10.56 -14.11
C VAL A 30 -4.47 10.84 -15.24
N ALA A 31 -4.57 12.00 -15.90
CA ALA A 31 -3.65 12.41 -16.96
C ALA A 31 -2.17 12.40 -16.52
N ARG A 32 -1.87 12.62 -15.23
CA ARG A 32 -0.51 12.58 -14.69
C ARG A 32 0.09 11.17 -14.67
N THR A 33 -0.74 10.14 -14.73
CA THR A 33 -0.31 8.72 -14.67
C THR A 33 -0.12 8.12 -16.06
N MET A 34 -0.58 8.82 -17.11
CA MET A 34 -0.53 8.31 -18.47
C MET A 34 0.90 8.32 -19.01
N THR A 35 1.29 7.19 -19.60
CA THR A 35 2.55 7.00 -20.31
C THR A 35 2.31 6.79 -21.79
N GLU A 36 3.37 6.73 -22.61
CA GLU A 36 3.30 6.42 -24.03
C GLU A 36 2.66 5.05 -24.34
N ASN A 37 2.74 4.13 -23.38
CA ASN A 37 2.14 2.79 -23.48
C ASN A 37 0.60 2.80 -23.33
N CYS A 38 0.01 3.88 -22.80
CA CYS A 38 -1.44 3.97 -22.66
C CYS A 38 -2.09 4.25 -24.02
N ILE A 39 -3.01 3.38 -24.44
CA ILE A 39 -3.73 3.53 -25.71
C ILE A 39 -5.14 4.04 -25.42
N GLY A 40 -5.45 5.23 -25.95
CA GLY A 40 -6.74 5.88 -25.72
C GLY A 40 -6.78 6.71 -24.44
N GLY A 41 -7.98 6.90 -23.87
CA GLY A 41 -8.21 7.73 -22.69
C GLY A 41 -9.36 7.18 -21.84
N LEU A 42 -9.71 7.91 -20.76
CA LEU A 42 -10.84 7.56 -19.90
C LEU A 42 -12.17 7.51 -20.68
N GLY A 43 -13.03 6.54 -20.37
CA GLY A 43 -14.38 6.42 -20.89
C GLY A 43 -14.59 5.29 -21.90
N GLY A 44 -13.59 4.45 -22.13
CA GLY A 44 -13.75 3.16 -22.83
C GLY A 44 -14.29 2.07 -21.89
N PHE A 45 -14.63 0.90 -22.45
CA PHE A 45 -15.04 -0.27 -21.66
C PHE A 45 -13.91 -0.91 -20.87
N GLY A 46 -12.65 -0.56 -21.16
CA GLY A 46 -11.46 -1.05 -20.48
C GLY A 46 -10.26 -0.18 -20.76
N GLY A 47 -9.25 -0.25 -19.91
CA GLY A 47 -7.96 0.40 -20.11
C GLY A 47 -7.10 -0.40 -21.07
N LEU A 48 -6.64 0.23 -22.14
CA LEU A 48 -5.71 -0.37 -23.09
C LEU A 48 -4.28 0.07 -22.78
N PHE A 49 -3.39 -0.89 -22.70
CA PHE A 49 -1.98 -0.66 -22.40
C PHE A 49 -1.10 -1.52 -23.31
N GLU A 50 -0.18 -0.90 -24.03
CA GLU A 50 0.78 -1.61 -24.88
C GLU A 50 1.87 -2.20 -24.00
N LEU A 51 1.99 -3.52 -24.01
CA LEU A 51 2.96 -4.24 -23.21
C LEU A 51 4.33 -4.22 -23.90
N ASP A 52 5.28 -3.50 -23.32
CA ASP A 52 6.70 -3.59 -23.73
C ASP A 52 7.37 -4.77 -23.01
N CYS A 53 7.70 -5.80 -23.77
CA CYS A 53 8.46 -6.97 -23.31
C CYS A 53 9.91 -6.94 -23.83
N SER A 54 10.42 -5.81 -24.29
CA SER A 54 11.80 -5.69 -24.79
C SER A 54 12.81 -6.12 -23.73
N GLY A 55 13.69 -7.02 -24.09
CA GLY A 55 14.71 -7.56 -23.16
C GLY A 55 14.22 -8.65 -22.22
N MET A 56 12.98 -9.14 -22.37
CA MET A 56 12.45 -10.30 -21.66
C MET A 56 12.38 -11.51 -22.60
N GLU A 57 12.92 -12.65 -22.15
CA GLU A 57 12.80 -13.91 -22.90
C GLU A 57 11.44 -14.59 -22.62
N HIS A 58 11.02 -14.56 -21.36
CA HIS A 58 9.80 -15.19 -20.91
C HIS A 58 9.02 -14.25 -19.98
N PRO A 59 8.26 -13.26 -20.51
CA PRO A 59 7.51 -12.32 -19.70
C PRO A 59 6.41 -13.05 -18.92
N VAL A 60 6.32 -12.77 -17.62
CA VAL A 60 5.33 -13.30 -16.68
C VAL A 60 4.55 -12.13 -16.10
N LEU A 61 3.23 -12.22 -16.17
CA LEU A 61 2.35 -11.27 -15.50
C LEU A 61 2.12 -11.69 -14.06
N ILE A 62 2.12 -10.70 -13.16
CA ILE A 62 1.67 -10.84 -11.80
C ILE A 62 0.58 -9.82 -11.53
N SER A 63 -0.44 -10.22 -10.79
CA SER A 63 -1.54 -9.34 -10.41
C SER A 63 -1.70 -9.32 -8.89
N GLY A 64 -2.06 -8.16 -8.37
CA GLY A 64 -2.39 -7.94 -6.97
C GLY A 64 -3.70 -7.17 -6.85
N THR A 65 -4.52 -7.52 -5.87
CA THR A 65 -5.72 -6.79 -5.52
C THR A 65 -5.81 -6.66 -4.01
N ASP A 66 -6.14 -5.48 -3.54
CA ASP A 66 -6.33 -5.19 -2.12
C ASP A 66 -7.22 -3.96 -1.94
N GLY A 67 -7.69 -3.73 -0.73
CA GLY A 67 -8.45 -2.54 -0.35
C GLY A 67 -7.73 -1.72 0.72
N VAL A 68 -8.28 -0.55 1.02
CA VAL A 68 -7.78 0.29 2.13
C VAL A 68 -8.19 -0.29 3.48
N GLY A 69 -9.32 -0.95 3.54
CA GLY A 69 -9.87 -1.50 4.78
C GLY A 69 -10.40 -0.42 5.75
N THR A 70 -10.45 -0.76 7.02
CA THR A 70 -11.16 0.07 8.02
C THR A 70 -10.44 1.38 8.39
N LYS A 71 -9.27 1.68 7.83
CA LYS A 71 -8.65 3.02 7.84
C LYS A 71 -9.58 4.07 7.22
N LEU A 72 -10.40 3.68 6.25
CA LEU A 72 -11.41 4.55 5.62
C LEU A 72 -12.30 5.24 6.65
N ARG A 73 -12.61 4.59 7.78
CA ARG A 73 -13.41 5.21 8.84
C ARG A 73 -12.75 6.46 9.42
N ILE A 74 -11.42 6.47 9.53
CA ILE A 74 -10.67 7.65 10.00
C ILE A 74 -10.78 8.78 8.97
N ALA A 75 -10.63 8.46 7.67
CA ALA A 75 -10.78 9.43 6.59
C ALA A 75 -12.18 10.06 6.58
N MET A 76 -13.22 9.26 6.76
CA MET A 76 -14.62 9.72 6.83
C MET A 76 -14.85 10.64 8.04
N LEU A 77 -14.34 10.26 9.23
CA LEU A 77 -14.51 11.05 10.47
C LEU A 77 -13.77 12.39 10.41
N LEU A 78 -12.66 12.47 9.67
CA LEU A 78 -11.86 13.69 9.51
C LEU A 78 -12.20 14.47 8.24
N ASP A 79 -13.12 13.96 7.42
CA ASP A 79 -13.47 14.49 6.08
C ASP A 79 -12.22 14.77 5.23
N LYS A 80 -11.28 13.79 5.23
CA LYS A 80 -10.00 13.86 4.52
C LYS A 80 -9.80 12.62 3.64
N HIS A 81 -9.95 12.80 2.33
CA HIS A 81 -10.07 11.68 1.39
C HIS A 81 -8.92 11.57 0.39
N ASP A 82 -8.00 12.54 0.35
CA ASP A 82 -6.95 12.64 -0.66
C ASP A 82 -5.72 11.74 -0.40
N THR A 83 -5.64 11.06 0.76
CA THR A 83 -4.51 10.20 1.12
C THR A 83 -4.79 8.71 0.96
N ILE A 84 -6.05 8.29 1.18
CA ILE A 84 -6.40 6.85 1.20
C ILE A 84 -6.32 6.17 -0.17
N GLY A 85 -6.35 6.95 -1.26
CA GLY A 85 -6.06 6.44 -2.59
C GLY A 85 -4.61 5.98 -2.75
N ILE A 86 -3.66 6.65 -2.08
CA ILE A 86 -2.26 6.22 -2.01
C ILE A 86 -2.16 4.88 -1.28
N ASP A 87 -2.90 4.71 -0.16
CA ASP A 87 -2.97 3.45 0.56
C ASP A 87 -3.43 2.31 -0.34
N CYS A 88 -4.51 2.51 -1.09
CA CYS A 88 -5.06 1.53 -2.02
C CYS A 88 -4.02 1.06 -3.05
N VAL A 89 -3.33 2.02 -3.68
CA VAL A 89 -2.27 1.69 -4.66
C VAL A 89 -1.12 0.97 -3.98
N ALA A 90 -0.64 1.48 -2.83
CA ALA A 90 0.49 0.92 -2.12
C ALA A 90 0.29 -0.54 -1.73
N MET A 91 -0.90 -0.89 -1.21
CA MET A 91 -1.22 -2.26 -0.82
C MET A 91 -1.10 -3.23 -1.99
N CYS A 92 -1.54 -2.83 -3.19
CA CYS A 92 -1.46 -3.66 -4.39
C CYS A 92 -0.04 -3.73 -4.98
N VAL A 93 0.62 -2.57 -5.18
CA VAL A 93 1.90 -2.52 -5.92
C VAL A 93 3.09 -3.00 -5.09
N ASN A 94 3.03 -2.83 -3.76
CA ASN A 94 4.07 -3.35 -2.86
C ASN A 94 4.06 -4.89 -2.82
N ASP A 95 2.91 -5.54 -3.00
CA ASP A 95 2.84 -6.99 -3.11
C ASP A 95 3.40 -7.48 -4.44
N VAL A 96 3.12 -6.76 -5.54
CA VAL A 96 3.66 -7.08 -6.87
C VAL A 96 5.17 -7.00 -6.90
N ILE A 97 5.77 -5.98 -6.25
CA ILE A 97 7.24 -5.86 -6.19
C ILE A 97 7.88 -6.97 -5.34
N CYS A 98 7.17 -7.60 -4.41
CA CYS A 98 7.69 -8.73 -3.64
C CYS A 98 8.01 -9.95 -4.50
N ALA A 99 7.48 -10.04 -5.71
CA ALA A 99 7.86 -11.05 -6.71
C ALA A 99 8.92 -10.57 -7.71
N GLY A 100 9.40 -9.32 -7.59
CA GLY A 100 10.37 -8.70 -8.50
C GLY A 100 9.75 -8.08 -9.75
N ALA A 101 8.42 -7.94 -9.80
CA ALA A 101 7.73 -7.41 -10.97
C ALA A 101 7.55 -5.90 -10.92
N LYS A 102 7.67 -5.25 -12.08
CA LYS A 102 7.35 -3.83 -12.26
C LYS A 102 5.84 -3.68 -12.47
N PRO A 103 5.11 -2.93 -11.61
CA PRO A 103 3.71 -2.58 -11.86
C PRO A 103 3.58 -1.77 -13.16
N LEU A 104 2.56 -2.09 -13.97
CA LEU A 104 2.30 -1.46 -15.26
C LEU A 104 1.02 -0.62 -15.22
N VAL A 105 -0.07 -1.25 -14.79
CA VAL A 105 -1.40 -0.65 -14.80
C VAL A 105 -2.07 -0.81 -13.46
N PHE A 106 -2.96 0.13 -13.15
CA PHE A 106 -3.81 0.13 -11.98
C PHE A 106 -5.26 0.38 -12.36
N LEU A 107 -6.18 -0.25 -11.66
CA LEU A 107 -7.61 -0.03 -11.71
C LEU A 107 -8.13 0.13 -10.29
N ASP A 108 -9.03 1.06 -10.05
CA ASP A 108 -9.73 1.23 -8.77
C ASP A 108 -11.19 0.83 -8.87
N TYR A 109 -11.77 0.44 -7.75
CA TYR A 109 -13.21 0.26 -7.57
C TYR A 109 -13.65 1.02 -6.34
N ILE A 110 -14.53 2.00 -6.53
CA ILE A 110 -15.13 2.80 -5.46
C ILE A 110 -16.61 2.42 -5.35
N ALA A 111 -16.98 1.74 -4.25
CA ALA A 111 -18.36 1.55 -3.87
C ALA A 111 -18.76 2.68 -2.91
N CYS A 112 -19.85 3.41 -3.15
CA CYS A 112 -20.27 4.49 -2.28
C CYS A 112 -21.80 4.47 -2.06
N GLY A 113 -22.24 4.95 -0.91
CA GLY A 113 -23.68 5.10 -0.65
C GLY A 113 -24.29 6.16 -1.56
N LYS A 114 -23.53 7.23 -1.82
CA LYS A 114 -23.90 8.32 -2.72
C LYS A 114 -22.67 8.89 -3.41
N ASN A 115 -22.77 9.12 -4.70
CA ASN A 115 -21.70 9.78 -5.46
C ASN A 115 -21.68 11.28 -5.18
N ILE A 116 -20.68 11.71 -4.38
CA ILE A 116 -20.36 13.11 -4.15
C ILE A 116 -19.15 13.44 -5.02
N PRO A 117 -19.30 14.14 -6.15
CA PRO A 117 -18.27 14.28 -7.17
C PRO A 117 -16.92 14.80 -6.65
N GLU A 118 -16.95 15.77 -5.76
CA GLU A 118 -15.75 16.37 -5.18
C GLU A 118 -15.00 15.34 -4.30
N LYS A 119 -15.72 14.56 -3.48
CA LYS A 119 -15.16 13.50 -2.63
C LYS A 119 -14.54 12.39 -3.49
N ILE A 120 -15.27 11.92 -4.51
CA ILE A 120 -14.74 10.90 -5.45
C ILE A 120 -13.48 11.41 -6.15
N ALA A 121 -13.47 12.67 -6.59
CA ALA A 121 -12.29 13.27 -7.21
C ALA A 121 -11.08 13.35 -6.26
N GLU A 122 -11.28 13.61 -4.97
CA GLU A 122 -10.20 13.58 -3.96
C GLU A 122 -9.66 12.16 -3.76
N ILE A 123 -10.53 11.15 -3.70
CA ILE A 123 -10.12 9.75 -3.60
C ILE A 123 -9.25 9.39 -4.82
N VAL A 124 -9.72 9.66 -6.04
CA VAL A 124 -9.00 9.35 -7.28
C VAL A 124 -7.71 10.18 -7.41
N LYS A 125 -7.68 11.41 -6.88
CA LYS A 125 -6.43 12.20 -6.76
C LYS A 125 -5.37 11.43 -5.98
N GLY A 126 -5.76 10.82 -4.86
CA GLY A 126 -4.87 9.96 -4.06
C GLY A 126 -4.43 8.71 -4.83
N VAL A 127 -5.35 8.03 -5.54
CA VAL A 127 -5.02 6.87 -6.40
C VAL A 127 -4.03 7.27 -7.49
N ALA A 128 -4.27 8.36 -8.19
CA ALA A 128 -3.37 8.86 -9.23
C ALA A 128 -1.98 9.22 -8.67
N GLU A 129 -1.91 9.85 -7.49
CA GLU A 129 -0.64 10.13 -6.82
C GLU A 129 0.13 8.84 -6.49
N GLY A 130 -0.56 7.84 -5.95
CA GLY A 130 0.02 6.52 -5.69
C GLY A 130 0.56 5.87 -6.97
N CYS A 131 -0.18 5.94 -8.07
CA CYS A 131 0.26 5.44 -9.38
C CYS A 131 1.53 6.16 -9.90
N VAL A 132 1.60 7.49 -9.75
CA VAL A 132 2.81 8.28 -10.11
C VAL A 132 4.00 7.84 -9.26
N GLN A 133 3.81 7.64 -7.96
CA GLN A 133 4.87 7.15 -7.07
C GLN A 133 5.33 5.74 -7.47
N ALA A 134 4.41 4.84 -7.75
CA ALA A 134 4.71 3.47 -8.20
C ALA A 134 5.31 3.42 -9.62
N GLY A 135 5.02 4.42 -10.46
CA GLY A 135 5.42 4.41 -11.87
C GLY A 135 4.53 3.52 -12.73
N CYS A 136 3.25 3.36 -12.35
CA CYS A 136 2.23 2.66 -13.14
C CYS A 136 1.14 3.62 -13.61
N SER A 137 0.33 3.19 -14.57
CA SER A 137 -0.72 4.01 -15.17
C SER A 137 -2.10 3.65 -14.63
N LEU A 138 -2.87 4.64 -14.19
CA LEU A 138 -4.29 4.48 -13.85
C LEU A 138 -5.10 4.45 -15.15
N VAL A 139 -5.34 3.26 -15.69
CA VAL A 139 -5.92 3.08 -17.02
C VAL A 139 -7.45 2.98 -17.04
N GLY A 140 -8.07 2.94 -15.86
CA GLY A 140 -9.52 2.85 -15.71
C GLY A 140 -9.90 2.63 -14.24
N GLY A 141 -11.18 2.42 -14.02
CA GLY A 141 -11.76 2.16 -12.71
C GLY A 141 -13.28 2.17 -12.79
N GLU A 142 -13.93 1.99 -11.64
CA GLU A 142 -15.40 1.99 -11.53
C GLU A 142 -15.81 2.76 -10.27
N THR A 143 -16.89 3.52 -10.37
CA THR A 143 -17.57 4.13 -9.22
C THR A 143 -19.03 3.70 -9.23
N ALA A 144 -19.44 2.94 -8.23
CA ALA A 144 -20.79 2.40 -8.12
C ALA A 144 -21.51 2.96 -6.89
N GLU A 145 -22.71 3.53 -7.12
CA GLU A 145 -23.61 3.92 -6.02
C GLU A 145 -24.41 2.70 -5.53
N HIS A 146 -24.45 2.55 -4.21
CA HIS A 146 -25.16 1.45 -3.53
C HIS A 146 -26.26 2.00 -2.61
N PRO A 147 -27.30 2.68 -3.15
CA PRO A 147 -28.35 3.28 -2.35
C PRO A 147 -29.11 2.19 -1.58
N GLY A 148 -29.31 2.41 -0.28
CA GLY A 148 -29.99 1.47 0.60
C GLY A 148 -29.16 0.27 1.05
N MET A 149 -27.95 0.06 0.52
CA MET A 149 -27.00 -0.95 0.96
C MET A 149 -25.87 -0.35 1.79
N MET A 150 -25.51 0.89 1.50
CA MET A 150 -24.44 1.64 2.17
C MET A 150 -24.96 3.02 2.60
N PRO A 151 -24.59 3.54 3.78
CA PRO A 151 -24.88 4.90 4.19
C PRO A 151 -24.39 5.93 3.15
N GLU A 152 -25.10 7.05 2.99
CA GLU A 152 -24.79 8.06 1.95
C GLU A 152 -23.38 8.67 2.07
N ASP A 153 -22.84 8.76 3.27
CA ASP A 153 -21.52 9.35 3.58
C ASP A 153 -20.39 8.32 3.60
N GLU A 154 -20.70 7.03 3.46
CA GLU A 154 -19.72 5.95 3.48
C GLU A 154 -19.34 5.47 2.07
N TYR A 155 -18.14 4.93 1.98
CA TYR A 155 -17.62 4.31 0.76
C TYR A 155 -16.60 3.23 1.10
N ASP A 156 -16.33 2.36 0.14
CA ASP A 156 -15.21 1.44 0.15
C ASP A 156 -14.33 1.66 -1.08
N LEU A 157 -13.04 1.38 -0.95
CA LEU A 157 -12.05 1.56 -2.00
C LEU A 157 -11.15 0.33 -2.10
N ALA A 158 -11.16 -0.29 -3.27
CA ALA A 158 -10.28 -1.38 -3.61
C ALA A 158 -9.53 -1.08 -4.91
N GLY A 159 -8.41 -1.76 -5.11
CA GLY A 159 -7.57 -1.62 -6.29
C GLY A 159 -7.14 -2.96 -6.87
N PHE A 160 -6.72 -2.90 -8.11
CA PHE A 160 -6.16 -4.02 -8.84
C PHE A 160 -5.00 -3.52 -9.70
N THR A 161 -3.86 -4.21 -9.61
CA THR A 161 -2.68 -3.91 -10.42
C THR A 161 -2.20 -5.13 -11.18
N VAL A 162 -1.60 -4.89 -12.34
CA VAL A 162 -0.86 -5.90 -13.11
C VAL A 162 0.56 -5.41 -13.30
N GLY A 163 1.52 -6.26 -12.99
CA GLY A 163 2.94 -6.03 -13.27
C GLY A 163 3.51 -7.10 -14.19
N VAL A 164 4.73 -6.87 -14.64
CA VAL A 164 5.49 -7.79 -15.49
C VAL A 164 6.89 -8.02 -14.96
N VAL A 165 7.37 -9.23 -15.12
CA VAL A 165 8.75 -9.63 -14.81
C VAL A 165 9.21 -10.70 -15.79
N ASP A 166 10.48 -10.71 -16.17
CA ASP A 166 11.03 -11.89 -16.86
C ASP A 166 11.08 -13.08 -15.91
N LYS A 167 10.69 -14.26 -16.37
CA LYS A 167 10.68 -15.49 -15.58
C LYS A 167 12.01 -15.75 -14.86
N ALA A 168 13.13 -15.41 -15.52
CA ALA A 168 14.47 -15.57 -14.94
C ALA A 168 14.79 -14.56 -13.82
N LYS A 169 14.01 -13.47 -13.70
CA LYS A 169 14.16 -12.41 -12.71
C LYS A 169 13.13 -12.47 -11.58
N ILE A 170 12.21 -13.44 -11.63
CA ILE A 170 11.30 -13.67 -10.50
C ILE A 170 12.15 -13.92 -9.25
N LEU A 171 11.82 -13.25 -8.14
CA LEU A 171 12.56 -13.40 -6.89
C LEU A 171 12.56 -14.85 -6.44
N ASP A 172 13.76 -15.38 -6.21
CA ASP A 172 14.02 -16.76 -5.82
C ASP A 172 14.87 -16.79 -4.56
N ASN A 173 14.30 -17.36 -3.49
CA ASN A 173 14.95 -17.52 -2.20
C ASN A 173 15.88 -18.76 -2.12
N SER A 174 16.06 -19.51 -3.20
CA SER A 174 16.83 -20.77 -3.19
C SER A 174 18.29 -20.60 -2.76
N THR A 175 18.86 -19.40 -3.00
CA THR A 175 20.24 -19.06 -2.63
C THR A 175 20.36 -18.40 -1.25
N MET A 176 19.23 -18.21 -0.54
CA MET A 176 19.25 -17.67 0.83
C MET A 176 19.93 -18.63 1.79
N GLN A 177 20.76 -18.11 2.67
CA GLN A 177 21.56 -18.90 3.60
C GLN A 177 21.81 -18.15 4.93
N PRO A 178 22.15 -18.84 6.00
CA PRO A 178 22.60 -18.21 7.25
C PRO A 178 23.73 -17.22 7.00
N GLY A 179 23.64 -16.05 7.65
CA GLY A 179 24.56 -14.93 7.47
C GLY A 179 24.06 -13.87 6.48
N ASP A 180 23.07 -14.16 5.66
CA ASP A 180 22.43 -13.13 4.80
C ASP A 180 21.84 -12.02 5.67
N VAL A 181 21.85 -10.79 5.16
CA VAL A 181 21.43 -9.58 5.88
C VAL A 181 20.01 -9.22 5.52
N ILE A 182 19.21 -8.92 6.54
CA ILE A 182 17.86 -8.37 6.40
C ILE A 182 17.97 -6.85 6.51
N ILE A 183 17.49 -6.14 5.49
CA ILE A 183 17.46 -4.68 5.42
C ILE A 183 16.00 -4.24 5.61
N ALA A 184 15.77 -3.30 6.53
CA ALA A 184 14.47 -2.68 6.73
C ALA A 184 14.31 -1.40 5.91
N LEU A 185 13.11 -1.21 5.36
CA LEU A 185 12.63 0.06 4.83
C LEU A 185 11.56 0.58 5.80
N PRO A 186 11.74 1.79 6.37
CA PRO A 186 10.81 2.35 7.35
C PRO A 186 9.39 2.52 6.80
N SER A 187 8.40 2.29 7.65
CA SER A 187 7.03 2.68 7.38
C SER A 187 6.78 4.16 7.69
N THR A 188 5.69 4.70 7.16
CA THR A 188 5.22 6.06 7.45
C THR A 188 4.28 6.11 8.67
N GLY A 189 4.03 4.98 9.30
CA GLY A 189 3.10 4.77 10.40
C GLY A 189 2.45 3.40 10.30
N VAL A 190 1.19 3.30 10.69
CA VAL A 190 0.44 2.02 10.71
C VAL A 190 0.23 1.45 9.30
N HIS A 191 0.37 2.27 8.27
CA HIS A 191 0.02 1.97 6.89
C HIS A 191 -1.50 1.75 6.75
N SER A 192 -1.94 0.59 6.22
CA SER A 192 -3.35 0.31 5.97
C SER A 192 -3.84 -0.98 6.67
N ASN A 193 -3.11 -1.47 7.66
CA ASN A 193 -3.42 -2.72 8.36
C ASN A 193 -3.65 -2.50 9.85
N GLY A 194 -4.47 -3.37 10.47
CA GLY A 194 -4.71 -3.34 11.91
C GLY A 194 -5.69 -2.26 12.38
N PHE A 195 -6.35 -1.52 11.50
CA PHE A 195 -7.20 -0.38 11.86
C PHE A 195 -8.46 -0.75 12.65
N SER A 196 -8.97 -1.97 12.57
CA SER A 196 -10.04 -2.43 13.45
C SER A 196 -9.58 -2.44 14.92
N LEU A 197 -8.33 -2.85 15.17
CA LEU A 197 -7.73 -2.81 16.50
C LEU A 197 -7.42 -1.36 16.92
N VAL A 198 -6.86 -0.54 16.03
CA VAL A 198 -6.60 0.90 16.29
C VAL A 198 -7.88 1.60 16.72
N ARG A 199 -8.99 1.41 16.01
CA ARG A 199 -10.29 2.01 16.33
C ARG A 199 -10.79 1.58 17.72
N LYS A 200 -10.57 0.32 18.07
CA LYS A 200 -10.93 -0.22 19.39
C LYS A 200 -10.05 0.34 20.51
N ILE A 201 -8.71 0.43 20.29
CA ILE A 201 -7.75 0.97 21.28
C ILE A 201 -8.18 2.37 21.74
N PHE A 202 -8.49 3.25 20.80
CA PHE A 202 -8.77 4.65 21.07
C PHE A 202 -10.28 4.96 21.19
N ASP A 203 -11.14 3.94 21.12
CA ASP A 203 -12.61 4.09 21.12
C ASP A 203 -13.12 5.13 20.12
N ILE A 204 -12.53 5.13 18.92
CA ILE A 204 -12.69 6.18 17.90
C ILE A 204 -14.16 6.31 17.47
N ASP A 205 -14.89 5.21 17.37
CA ASP A 205 -16.28 5.23 16.88
C ASP A 205 -17.23 5.91 17.86
N ASN A 206 -16.97 5.82 19.17
CA ASN A 206 -17.78 6.48 20.21
C ASN A 206 -17.21 7.85 20.62
N ASN A 207 -15.89 8.06 20.45
CA ASN A 207 -15.20 9.28 20.84
C ASN A 207 -14.28 9.79 19.72
N PRO A 208 -14.81 10.26 18.59
CA PRO A 208 -13.97 10.70 17.45
C PRO A 208 -13.08 11.91 17.76
N ASP A 209 -13.37 12.67 18.81
CA ASP A 209 -12.51 13.80 19.23
C ASP A 209 -11.13 13.35 19.69
N VAL A 210 -10.90 12.09 20.01
CA VAL A 210 -9.58 11.53 20.31
C VAL A 210 -8.62 11.70 19.14
N LEU A 211 -9.11 11.73 17.91
CA LEU A 211 -8.31 11.96 16.71
C LEU A 211 -7.62 13.34 16.68
N LYS A 212 -8.12 14.30 17.45
CA LYS A 212 -7.56 15.66 17.57
C LYS A 212 -6.47 15.76 18.66
N LYS A 213 -6.30 14.71 19.48
CA LYS A 213 -5.31 14.70 20.57
C LYS A 213 -3.92 14.38 20.02
N THR A 214 -2.91 15.06 20.59
CA THR A 214 -1.51 14.69 20.47
C THR A 214 -1.10 13.97 21.76
N PHE A 215 -0.59 12.75 21.64
CA PHE A 215 -0.12 11.96 22.77
C PHE A 215 1.36 12.23 23.06
N ASP A 216 1.82 11.88 24.25
CA ASP A 216 3.22 12.05 24.64
C ASP A 216 4.15 11.29 23.66
N GLY A 217 5.22 11.94 23.24
CA GLY A 217 6.16 11.41 22.26
C GLY A 217 5.74 11.59 20.79
N MET A 218 4.50 11.97 20.50
CA MET A 218 4.05 12.27 19.14
C MET A 218 4.24 13.76 18.81
N ASP A 219 4.54 14.03 17.53
CA ASP A 219 4.75 15.39 16.99
C ASP A 219 3.48 15.99 16.36
N LYS A 220 2.42 15.19 16.19
CA LYS A 220 1.17 15.55 15.52
C LYS A 220 -0.04 14.86 16.14
N PRO A 221 -1.27 15.37 15.86
CA PRO A 221 -2.51 14.73 16.31
C PRO A 221 -2.64 13.29 15.84
N LEU A 222 -3.29 12.46 16.66
CA LEU A 222 -3.50 11.03 16.38
C LEU A 222 -4.12 10.80 14.99
N GLY A 223 -5.15 11.53 14.62
CA GLY A 223 -5.82 11.37 13.32
C GLY A 223 -4.90 11.63 12.14
N GLU A 224 -4.01 12.63 12.24
CA GLU A 224 -3.02 12.92 11.20
C GLU A 224 -1.96 11.81 11.11
N ALA A 225 -1.49 11.29 12.25
CA ALA A 225 -0.55 10.18 12.30
C ALA A 225 -1.16 8.89 11.72
N LEU A 226 -2.43 8.62 12.02
CA LEU A 226 -3.15 7.45 11.52
C LEU A 226 -3.47 7.55 10.01
N LEU A 227 -3.71 8.76 9.47
CA LEU A 227 -3.95 8.96 8.04
C LEU A 227 -2.67 9.12 7.21
N ALA A 228 -1.47 9.04 7.82
CA ALA A 228 -0.24 8.98 7.05
C ALA A 228 -0.36 7.87 5.98
N PRO A 229 -0.17 8.19 4.68
CA PRO A 229 -0.37 7.22 3.63
C PRO A 229 0.68 6.11 3.68
N THR A 230 0.29 4.91 3.27
CA THR A 230 1.20 3.77 3.11
C THR A 230 2.30 4.12 2.12
N ARG A 231 3.54 3.84 2.51
CA ARG A 231 4.70 4.09 1.67
C ARG A 231 4.74 3.14 0.47
N ILE A 232 5.07 3.67 -0.70
CA ILE A 232 5.24 2.90 -1.93
C ILE A 232 6.73 2.67 -2.17
N TYR A 233 7.15 1.40 -2.15
CA TYR A 233 8.55 0.98 -2.21
C TYR A 233 9.00 0.55 -3.61
N VAL A 234 8.15 0.64 -4.63
CA VAL A 234 8.38 0.06 -5.97
C VAL A 234 9.68 0.56 -6.58
N LYS A 235 9.85 1.87 -6.76
CA LYS A 235 11.02 2.44 -7.44
C LYS A 235 12.34 2.16 -6.71
N PRO A 236 12.45 2.38 -5.37
CA PRO A 236 13.70 2.09 -4.65
C PRO A 236 14.05 0.60 -4.67
N VAL A 237 13.07 -0.30 -4.57
CA VAL A 237 13.32 -1.75 -4.58
C VAL A 237 13.73 -2.23 -5.97
N LEU A 238 13.09 -1.76 -7.04
CA LEU A 238 13.53 -2.06 -8.43
C LEU A 238 14.96 -1.59 -8.66
N ALA A 239 15.33 -0.40 -8.21
CA ALA A 239 16.70 0.11 -8.35
C ALA A 239 17.74 -0.76 -7.64
N VAL A 240 17.38 -1.35 -6.48
CA VAL A 240 18.26 -2.35 -5.82
C VAL A 240 18.36 -3.61 -6.67
N MET A 241 17.23 -4.13 -7.18
CA MET A 241 17.20 -5.36 -7.98
C MET A 241 17.98 -5.27 -9.29
N ASP A 242 18.12 -4.06 -9.84
CA ASP A 242 18.93 -3.83 -11.06
C ASP A 242 20.44 -3.99 -10.79
N GLU A 243 20.90 -3.80 -9.55
CA GLU A 243 22.33 -3.76 -9.23
C GLU A 243 22.78 -4.79 -8.19
N VAL A 244 21.86 -5.37 -7.45
CA VAL A 244 22.10 -6.30 -6.33
C VAL A 244 21.20 -7.51 -6.46
N LYS A 245 21.75 -8.70 -6.19
CA LYS A 245 20.94 -9.92 -6.11
C LYS A 245 20.12 -9.93 -4.82
N VAL A 246 18.86 -9.54 -4.92
CA VAL A 246 17.89 -9.67 -3.82
C VAL A 246 17.42 -11.13 -3.75
N LYS A 247 17.45 -11.72 -2.53
CA LYS A 247 17.09 -13.12 -2.26
C LYS A 247 15.67 -13.28 -1.71
N GLY A 248 15.05 -12.19 -1.28
CA GLY A 248 13.68 -12.16 -0.77
C GLY A 248 13.24 -10.75 -0.44
N VAL A 249 11.96 -10.49 -0.61
CA VAL A 249 11.29 -9.24 -0.23
C VAL A 249 10.00 -9.59 0.48
N SER A 250 9.71 -8.93 1.60
CA SER A 250 8.44 -9.06 2.30
C SER A 250 7.83 -7.71 2.57
N HIS A 251 6.60 -7.51 2.15
CA HIS A 251 5.75 -6.39 2.52
C HIS A 251 5.13 -6.67 3.89
N ILE A 252 5.35 -5.80 4.88
CA ILE A 252 4.87 -6.00 6.25
C ILE A 252 3.47 -5.41 6.38
N THR A 253 2.48 -6.27 6.29
CA THR A 253 1.05 -5.96 6.34
C THR A 253 0.39 -6.56 7.58
N GLY A 254 -0.90 -6.90 7.52
CA GLY A 254 -1.59 -7.63 8.58
C GLY A 254 -0.89 -8.95 8.90
N GLY A 255 -0.79 -9.31 10.18
CA GLY A 255 0.05 -10.41 10.66
C GLY A 255 1.48 -10.02 11.01
N GLY A 256 1.86 -8.75 10.76
CA GLY A 256 3.14 -8.16 11.20
C GLY A 256 4.37 -8.94 10.76
N PHE A 257 5.38 -8.97 11.62
CA PHE A 257 6.66 -9.66 11.32
C PHE A 257 6.48 -11.18 11.22
N TYR A 258 5.70 -11.75 12.11
CA TYR A 258 5.59 -13.22 12.25
C TYR A 258 4.92 -13.89 11.06
N GLU A 259 4.01 -13.22 10.37
CA GLU A 259 3.33 -13.82 9.21
C GLU A 259 3.92 -13.37 7.86
N ASN A 260 4.48 -12.15 7.77
CA ASN A 260 4.91 -11.62 6.47
C ASN A 260 6.38 -11.96 6.15
N ILE A 261 7.30 -11.85 7.10
CA ILE A 261 8.72 -12.15 6.84
C ILE A 261 8.90 -13.60 6.37
N PRO A 262 8.26 -14.62 7.00
CA PRO A 262 8.40 -16.02 6.58
C PRO A 262 8.01 -16.32 5.14
N ARG A 263 7.13 -15.50 4.52
CA ARG A 263 6.70 -15.71 3.12
C ARG A 263 7.86 -15.62 2.12
N SER A 264 8.89 -14.86 2.44
CA SER A 264 10.07 -14.73 1.59
C SER A 264 11.24 -15.62 2.03
N LEU A 265 11.16 -16.30 3.18
CA LEU A 265 12.24 -17.12 3.69
C LEU A 265 12.34 -18.46 2.94
N LYS A 266 13.58 -18.92 2.77
CA LYS A 266 13.84 -20.30 2.32
C LYS A 266 13.55 -21.26 3.45
N LYS A 267 13.00 -22.43 3.11
CA LYS A 267 12.79 -23.51 4.09
C LYS A 267 14.11 -23.87 4.82
N GLY A 268 14.06 -23.91 6.14
CA GLY A 268 15.21 -24.16 7.02
C GLY A 268 15.99 -22.86 7.37
N CYS A 269 15.46 -21.69 6.99
CA CYS A 269 15.99 -20.40 7.38
C CYS A 269 14.99 -19.65 8.28
N ALA A 270 15.50 -18.96 9.28
CA ALA A 270 14.74 -18.06 10.14
C ALA A 270 15.33 -16.64 10.05
N ALA A 271 14.49 -15.64 10.28
CA ALA A 271 14.91 -14.26 10.44
C ALA A 271 15.19 -13.98 11.92
N ARG A 272 16.45 -13.69 12.28
CA ARG A 272 16.82 -13.25 13.63
C ARG A 272 16.96 -11.74 13.66
N ILE A 273 16.15 -11.10 14.51
CA ILE A 273 16.04 -9.65 14.63
C ILE A 273 16.17 -9.26 16.10
N ALA A 274 17.14 -8.41 16.42
CA ALA A 274 17.21 -7.80 17.75
C ALA A 274 16.14 -6.70 17.86
N LYS A 275 15.29 -6.78 18.88
CA LYS A 275 14.23 -5.77 19.08
C LYS A 275 14.77 -4.36 19.22
N ALA A 276 15.96 -4.22 19.81
CA ALA A 276 16.64 -2.94 19.95
C ALA A 276 17.06 -2.30 18.61
N ASP A 277 17.14 -3.09 17.52
CA ASP A 277 17.48 -2.59 16.20
C ASP A 277 16.23 -2.14 15.42
N VAL A 278 15.02 -2.45 15.89
CA VAL A 278 13.78 -2.01 15.26
C VAL A 278 13.51 -0.55 15.63
N ARG A 279 13.46 0.33 14.64
CA ARG A 279 13.20 1.76 14.82
C ARG A 279 11.69 2.01 14.94
N ILE A 280 11.15 1.78 16.16
CA ILE A 280 9.70 1.86 16.41
C ILE A 280 9.30 3.33 16.57
N PRO A 281 8.37 3.85 15.73
CA PRO A 281 7.79 5.19 15.93
C PRO A 281 6.93 5.27 17.19
N ALA A 282 6.92 6.42 17.88
CA ALA A 282 6.19 6.65 19.12
C ALA A 282 4.68 6.31 19.05
N LEU A 283 4.07 6.41 17.88
CA LEU A 283 2.67 6.00 17.68
C LEU A 283 2.41 4.56 18.12
N PHE A 284 3.36 3.62 17.86
CA PHE A 284 3.19 2.22 18.26
C PHE A 284 3.31 2.03 19.77
N ASP A 285 4.20 2.78 20.43
CA ASP A 285 4.31 2.77 21.89
C ASP A 285 3.02 3.31 22.54
N VAL A 286 2.46 4.39 21.98
CA VAL A 286 1.17 4.93 22.41
C VAL A 286 0.06 3.89 22.23
N MET A 287 -0.01 3.23 21.07
CA MET A 287 -1.00 2.18 20.79
C MET A 287 -0.86 1.01 21.76
N GLN A 288 0.34 0.58 22.05
CA GLN A 288 0.62 -0.50 22.98
C GLN A 288 0.17 -0.16 24.40
N HIS A 289 0.50 1.04 24.87
CA HIS A 289 0.16 1.53 26.21
C HIS A 289 -1.36 1.72 26.37
N GLU A 290 -1.99 2.49 25.48
CA GLU A 290 -3.42 2.78 25.55
C GLU A 290 -4.28 1.51 25.38
N GLY A 291 -3.82 0.56 24.56
CA GLY A 291 -4.52 -0.70 24.32
C GLY A 291 -4.21 -1.80 25.32
N GLY A 292 -3.18 -1.64 26.14
CA GLY A 292 -2.69 -2.72 27.06
C GLY A 292 -2.29 -3.97 26.27
N ILE A 293 -1.70 -3.81 25.07
CA ILE A 293 -1.41 -4.90 24.14
C ILE A 293 -0.05 -5.51 24.47
N SER A 294 0.06 -6.83 24.40
CA SER A 294 1.35 -7.50 24.58
C SER A 294 2.31 -7.13 23.43
N GLU A 295 3.62 -7.10 23.73
CA GLU A 295 4.64 -6.87 22.71
C GLU A 295 4.51 -7.87 21.55
N HIS A 296 4.27 -9.15 21.87
CA HIS A 296 4.06 -10.17 20.85
C HIS A 296 2.90 -9.82 19.90
N ASP A 297 1.76 -9.41 20.43
CA ASP A 297 0.61 -9.06 19.63
C ASP A 297 0.83 -7.78 18.81
N MET A 298 1.62 -6.82 19.32
CA MET A 298 2.04 -5.66 18.54
C MET A 298 2.81 -6.08 17.29
N PHE A 299 3.84 -6.93 17.42
CA PHE A 299 4.63 -7.44 16.29
C PHE A 299 3.86 -8.44 15.41
N ASN A 300 2.78 -9.03 15.91
CA ASN A 300 1.92 -9.94 15.14
C ASN A 300 0.76 -9.22 14.42
N THR A 301 0.52 -7.95 14.73
CA THR A 301 -0.59 -7.20 14.12
C THR A 301 -0.10 -6.05 13.26
N PHE A 302 0.96 -5.35 13.70
CA PHE A 302 1.43 -4.12 13.12
C PHE A 302 2.83 -4.24 12.51
N ASN A 303 3.17 -3.30 11.64
CA ASN A 303 4.48 -3.24 10.99
C ASN A 303 5.61 -2.72 11.91
N MET A 304 5.30 -2.21 13.08
CA MET A 304 6.24 -1.70 14.10
C MET A 304 7.30 -0.74 13.57
N GLY A 305 6.96 0.05 12.53
CA GLY A 305 7.87 1.00 11.90
C GLY A 305 8.67 0.45 10.71
N VAL A 306 8.45 -0.81 10.33
CA VAL A 306 9.10 -1.46 9.19
C VAL A 306 8.05 -1.85 8.16
N GLY A 307 7.97 -1.14 7.04
CA GLY A 307 6.96 -1.43 6.02
C GLY A 307 7.36 -2.49 5.01
N MET A 308 8.67 -2.65 4.78
CA MET A 308 9.20 -3.68 3.87
C MET A 308 10.57 -4.15 4.34
N VAL A 309 10.91 -5.41 4.06
CA VAL A 309 12.25 -5.94 4.27
C VAL A 309 12.80 -6.57 3.00
N LEU A 310 14.12 -6.43 2.80
CA LEU A 310 14.88 -7.09 1.74
C LEU A 310 15.94 -7.99 2.35
N THR A 311 16.14 -9.18 1.76
CA THR A 311 17.25 -10.06 2.14
C THR A 311 18.29 -10.09 1.02
N VAL A 312 19.56 -9.82 1.36
CA VAL A 312 20.69 -9.78 0.43
C VAL A 312 21.91 -10.49 1.05
N ALA A 313 22.93 -10.79 0.23
CA ALA A 313 24.21 -11.30 0.71
C ALA A 313 24.92 -10.23 1.60
N PRO A 314 25.75 -10.64 2.58
CA PRO A 314 26.43 -9.69 3.48
C PRO A 314 27.27 -8.65 2.75
N GLU A 315 27.97 -9.05 1.67
CA GLU A 315 28.81 -8.19 0.83
C GLU A 315 28.01 -7.14 0.04
N ASP A 316 26.74 -7.41 -0.23
CA ASP A 316 25.85 -6.51 -0.99
C ASP A 316 25.05 -5.53 -0.10
N ALA A 317 25.03 -5.76 1.22
CA ALA A 317 24.12 -5.05 2.12
C ALA A 317 24.37 -3.53 2.14
N ASP A 318 25.63 -3.08 2.19
CA ASP A 318 25.95 -1.65 2.23
C ASP A 318 25.65 -0.98 0.88
N LYS A 319 25.86 -1.68 -0.24
CA LYS A 319 25.49 -1.22 -1.57
C LYS A 319 23.97 -1.07 -1.69
N ALA A 320 23.20 -2.08 -1.27
CA ALA A 320 21.74 -2.04 -1.29
C ALA A 320 21.20 -0.88 -0.44
N ILE A 321 21.71 -0.68 0.78
CA ILE A 321 21.32 0.44 1.64
C ILE A 321 21.67 1.79 0.98
N ALA A 322 22.83 1.92 0.33
CA ALA A 322 23.21 3.15 -0.33
C ALA A 322 22.26 3.49 -1.49
N ILE A 323 21.86 2.50 -2.30
CA ILE A 323 20.89 2.67 -3.39
C ILE A 323 19.53 3.10 -2.82
N LEU A 324 19.03 2.42 -1.76
CA LEU A 324 17.77 2.76 -1.11
C LEU A 324 17.79 4.20 -0.59
N LYS A 325 18.86 4.62 0.07
CA LYS A 325 19.03 5.99 0.58
C LYS A 325 19.08 7.03 -0.55
N ALA A 326 19.72 6.72 -1.67
CA ALA A 326 19.72 7.59 -2.85
C ALA A 326 18.32 7.79 -3.44
N HIS A 327 17.39 6.84 -3.19
CA HIS A 327 15.98 6.93 -3.59
C HIS A 327 15.05 7.41 -2.46
N GLY A 328 15.62 7.96 -1.38
CA GLY A 328 14.85 8.60 -0.31
C GLY A 328 14.34 7.65 0.78
N GLU A 329 14.84 6.40 0.82
CA GLU A 329 14.53 5.45 1.89
C GLU A 329 15.60 5.51 2.99
N ASP A 330 15.21 5.75 4.24
CA ASP A 330 16.13 5.66 5.40
C ASP A 330 16.37 4.20 5.82
N ALA A 331 16.76 3.38 4.84
CA ALA A 331 16.98 1.96 5.02
C ALA A 331 18.16 1.66 5.96
N TYR A 332 18.04 0.56 6.71
CA TYR A 332 19.03 0.14 7.69
C TYR A 332 19.11 -1.39 7.84
N ARG A 333 20.19 -1.90 8.41
CA ARG A 333 20.31 -3.32 8.76
C ARG A 333 19.38 -3.62 9.93
N LEU A 334 18.47 -4.59 9.73
CA LEU A 334 17.46 -4.98 10.74
C LEU A 334 17.85 -6.27 11.45
N GLY A 335 18.46 -7.20 10.76
CA GLY A 335 18.76 -8.52 11.29
C GLY A 335 19.53 -9.39 10.32
N THR A 336 19.56 -10.67 10.60
CA THR A 336 20.26 -11.67 9.79
C THR A 336 19.45 -12.94 9.63
N ILE A 337 19.71 -13.66 8.55
CA ILE A 337 19.20 -15.01 8.36
C ILE A 337 20.03 -15.99 9.20
N VAL A 338 19.35 -16.92 9.86
CA VAL A 338 19.95 -18.00 10.66
C VAL A 338 19.32 -19.35 10.28
N GLU A 339 19.89 -20.45 10.74
CA GLU A 339 19.21 -21.75 10.67
C GLU A 339 17.98 -21.73 11.57
N GLY A 340 16.86 -22.25 11.10
CA GLY A 340 15.62 -22.27 11.89
C GLY A 340 14.38 -22.17 11.02
N ASP A 341 13.30 -21.66 11.60
CA ASP A 341 12.02 -21.42 10.94
C ASP A 341 11.35 -20.18 11.51
N GLY A 342 10.69 -19.40 10.67
CA GLY A 342 9.94 -18.20 11.07
C GLY A 342 10.80 -17.01 11.49
N VAL A 343 10.38 -16.30 12.55
CA VAL A 343 11.01 -15.07 13.05
C VAL A 343 11.41 -15.24 14.52
N GLU A 344 12.67 -14.98 14.82
CA GLU A 344 13.21 -14.91 16.19
C GLU A 344 13.43 -13.43 16.55
N LEU A 345 12.57 -12.86 17.41
CA LEU A 345 12.78 -11.55 18.04
C LEU A 345 13.53 -11.73 19.36
N VAL A 346 14.75 -11.20 19.44
CA VAL A 346 15.65 -11.39 20.58
C VAL A 346 15.99 -10.06 21.27
#